data_66c5beac474a07343994bd315f296916
#
_entry.id   66c5beac474a07343994bd315f296916
#
_cell.length_a   1.000
_cell.length_b   1.000
_cell.length_c   1.000
_cell.angle_alpha   90.00
_cell.angle_beta   90.00
_cell.angle_gamma   90.00
#
_symmetry.space_group_name_H-M   'P 1'
#
loop_
_entity.id
_entity.type
_entity.pdbx_description
1 polymer ?
#
loop_
_entity_poly.entity_id
_entity_poly.type
_entity_poly.pdbx_seq_one_letter_code
_entity_poly.pdbx_strand_id
1 'polypeptide(L)'
;KVWFLGQRDCQPPDAAKAHDRWIAAGGAVFAIPQPFLPDAKRPGEMFSQDVFGGHAFVIDALFGHGLTRPIAEDSGLWQAFAGHFDEAVREEDVCVHHVAVDVPSGLCADSGRIISPAGRANFRPHFQAALTVATGSLKLGHFLDEGPECCGKVVLAEIGPLGGLGIGKPGCRDP
;
A
#
# COMPACT_ATOMS: atom_id res chain seq x y z
N LYS A 1 12.17 3.94 -7.64
CA LYS A 1 12.64 4.11 -6.24
C LYS A 1 11.86 3.14 -5.34
N VAL A 2 12.49 2.62 -4.29
CA VAL A 2 11.85 1.83 -3.23
C VAL A 2 12.02 2.57 -1.91
N TRP A 3 10.93 2.84 -1.22
CA TRP A 3 10.92 3.40 0.13
C TRP A 3 10.59 2.30 1.12
N PHE A 4 11.46 2.09 2.09
CA PHE A 4 11.39 0.98 3.02
C PHE A 4 11.03 1.47 4.43
N LEU A 5 9.95 0.89 5.00
CA LEU A 5 9.53 1.13 6.37
C LEU A 5 10.01 -0.02 7.25
N GLY A 6 10.90 0.25 8.19
CA GLY A 6 11.41 -0.74 9.15
C GLY A 6 12.92 -0.89 9.11
N GLN A 7 13.42 -1.96 9.73
CA GLN A 7 14.83 -2.29 9.82
C GLN A 7 15.14 -3.52 8.98
N ARG A 8 16.23 -3.46 8.21
CA ARG A 8 16.66 -4.57 7.33
C ARG A 8 16.82 -5.87 8.10
N ASP A 9 17.41 -5.83 9.29
CA ASP A 9 17.72 -7.00 10.10
C ASP A 9 16.48 -7.65 10.75
N CYS A 10 15.36 -6.94 10.75
CA CYS A 10 14.09 -7.44 11.26
C CYS A 10 13.19 -8.06 10.17
N GLN A 11 13.65 -8.10 8.92
CA GLN A 11 12.87 -8.67 7.82
C GLN A 11 12.81 -10.20 7.89
N PRO A 12 11.66 -10.80 7.52
CA PRO A 12 11.60 -12.24 7.25
C PRO A 12 12.62 -12.65 6.18
N PRO A 13 13.11 -13.90 6.19
CA PRO A 13 14.19 -14.35 5.29
C PRO A 13 13.88 -14.13 3.81
N ASP A 14 12.63 -14.32 3.39
CA ASP A 14 12.24 -14.16 1.99
C ASP A 14 12.16 -12.68 1.57
N ALA A 15 11.69 -11.79 2.45
CA ALA A 15 11.71 -10.36 2.23
C ALA A 15 13.16 -9.84 2.17
N ALA A 16 14.03 -10.36 3.04
CA ALA A 16 15.45 -10.06 3.03
C ALA A 16 16.12 -10.44 1.70
N LYS A 17 15.83 -11.64 1.18
CA LYS A 17 16.33 -12.08 -0.13
C LYS A 17 15.81 -11.19 -1.26
N ALA A 18 14.54 -10.79 -1.22
CA ALA A 18 13.97 -9.88 -2.22
C ALA A 18 14.66 -8.52 -2.21
N HIS A 19 14.91 -7.98 -1.02
CA HIS A 19 15.67 -6.75 -0.82
C HIS A 19 17.09 -6.85 -1.42
N ASP A 20 17.83 -7.93 -1.09
CA ASP A 20 19.18 -8.13 -1.59
C ASP A 20 19.25 -8.30 -3.11
N ARG A 21 18.26 -8.98 -3.69
CA ARG A 21 18.13 -9.11 -5.17
C ARG A 21 17.87 -7.75 -5.82
N TRP A 22 17.06 -6.88 -5.20
CA TRP A 22 16.82 -5.52 -5.71
C TRP A 22 18.11 -4.69 -5.72
N ILE A 23 18.86 -4.71 -4.60
CA ILE A 23 20.16 -4.02 -4.51
C ILE A 23 21.15 -4.58 -5.53
N ALA A 24 21.26 -5.92 -5.66
CA ALA A 24 22.16 -6.57 -6.62
C ALA A 24 21.81 -6.23 -8.09
N ALA A 25 20.55 -5.92 -8.37
CA ALA A 25 20.10 -5.45 -9.67
C ALA A 25 20.34 -3.94 -9.91
N GLY A 26 21.02 -3.25 -8.99
CA GLY A 26 21.29 -1.80 -9.07
C GLY A 26 20.13 -0.92 -8.59
N GLY A 27 19.13 -1.49 -7.93
CA GLY A 27 18.01 -0.76 -7.36
C GLY A 27 18.41 0.04 -6.11
N ALA A 28 17.85 1.24 -5.95
CA ALA A 28 18.04 2.04 -4.74
C ALA A 28 16.90 1.81 -3.75
N VAL A 29 17.25 1.77 -2.45
CA VAL A 29 16.30 1.70 -1.34
C VAL A 29 16.54 2.88 -0.42
N PHE A 30 15.48 3.59 -0.08
CA PHE A 30 15.47 4.73 0.82
C PHE A 30 14.71 4.35 2.09
N ALA A 31 15.27 4.68 3.26
CA ALA A 31 14.58 4.48 4.52
C ALA A 31 13.49 5.55 4.72
N ILE A 32 12.31 5.11 5.15
CA ILE A 32 11.29 6.04 5.67
C ILE A 32 11.74 6.46 7.08
N PRO A 33 12.01 7.75 7.34
CA PRO A 33 12.48 8.21 8.64
C PRO A 33 11.52 7.84 9.78
N GLN A 34 12.08 7.38 10.91
CA GLN A 34 11.34 7.07 12.15
C GLN A 34 12.13 7.58 13.37
N PRO A 35 11.52 8.27 14.34
CA PRO A 35 10.23 8.95 14.27
C PRO A 35 10.28 10.16 13.34
N PHE A 36 9.14 10.57 12.84
CA PHE A 36 9.03 11.81 12.09
C PHE A 36 9.28 12.98 13.04
N LEU A 37 10.40 13.67 12.87
CA LEU A 37 10.74 14.81 13.73
C LEU A 37 9.79 15.97 13.45
N PRO A 38 9.11 16.50 14.47
CA PRO A 38 8.12 17.59 14.28
C PRO A 38 8.73 18.92 13.85
N ASP A 39 10.06 19.07 13.89
CA ASP A 39 10.79 20.28 13.51
C ASP A 39 11.10 20.45 12.02
N ALA A 40 10.81 19.44 11.20
CA ALA A 40 10.86 19.66 9.77
C ALA A 40 9.71 20.59 9.37
N LYS A 41 10.04 21.78 8.87
CA LYS A 41 9.07 22.70 8.28
C LYS A 41 8.25 21.93 7.24
N ARG A 42 7.00 21.59 7.59
CA ARG A 42 6.05 20.80 6.80
C ARG A 42 6.56 19.38 6.45
N PRO A 43 6.58 18.46 7.42
CA PRO A 43 7.04 17.07 7.16
C PRO A 43 6.29 16.39 5.99
N GLY A 44 5.04 16.72 5.79
CA GLY A 44 4.22 16.16 4.70
C GLY A 44 4.67 16.60 3.31
N GLU A 45 5.03 17.88 3.12
CA GLU A 45 5.42 18.39 1.79
C GLU A 45 6.78 17.83 1.32
N MET A 46 7.75 17.72 2.22
CA MET A 46 9.06 17.21 1.85
C MET A 46 9.00 15.71 1.53
N PHE A 47 8.17 14.96 2.26
CA PHE A 47 8.02 13.54 2.05
C PHE A 47 7.17 13.25 0.82
N SER A 48 6.12 14.02 0.55
CA SER A 48 5.29 13.84 -0.64
C SER A 48 6.07 14.13 -1.93
N GLN A 49 6.82 15.21 -2.00
CA GLN A 49 7.62 15.55 -3.19
C GLN A 49 8.75 14.54 -3.46
N ASP A 50 9.47 14.10 -2.43
CA ASP A 50 10.58 13.15 -2.60
C ASP A 50 10.11 11.72 -2.87
N VAL A 51 9.01 11.30 -2.25
CA VAL A 51 8.46 9.94 -2.37
C VAL A 51 7.57 9.83 -3.61
N PHE A 52 6.66 10.76 -3.80
CA PHE A 52 5.61 10.66 -4.80
C PHE A 52 5.84 11.57 -6.02
N GLY A 53 6.59 12.67 -5.87
CA GLY A 53 6.77 13.66 -6.93
C GLY A 53 7.37 13.09 -8.21
N GLY A 54 6.75 13.40 -9.34
CA GLY A 54 7.23 13.04 -10.68
C GLY A 54 7.14 11.55 -11.04
N HIS A 55 6.38 10.74 -10.29
CA HIS A 55 6.17 9.33 -10.59
C HIS A 55 4.80 9.07 -11.21
N ALA A 56 4.77 8.31 -12.32
CA ALA A 56 3.52 7.88 -12.97
C ALA A 56 2.77 6.81 -12.14
N PHE A 57 3.48 6.07 -11.29
CA PHE A 57 2.93 5.01 -10.46
C PHE A 57 3.46 5.10 -9.04
N VAL A 58 2.56 4.97 -8.08
CA VAL A 58 2.85 4.78 -6.65
C VAL A 58 2.30 3.43 -6.24
N ILE A 59 3.17 2.54 -5.73
CA ILE A 59 2.80 1.18 -5.34
C ILE A 59 2.85 1.07 -3.82
N ASP A 60 1.69 0.84 -3.22
CA ASP A 60 1.54 0.52 -1.81
C ASP A 60 1.77 -0.98 -1.58
N ALA A 61 2.87 -1.30 -0.92
CA ALA A 61 3.23 -2.66 -0.51
C ALA A 61 3.67 -2.69 0.96
N LEU A 62 3.12 -1.81 1.80
CA LEU A 62 3.51 -1.65 3.20
C LEU A 62 2.81 -2.67 4.11
N PHE A 63 1.48 -2.74 4.03
CA PHE A 63 0.65 -3.62 4.84
C PHE A 63 -0.35 -4.35 3.97
N GLY A 64 -0.46 -5.66 4.14
CA GLY A 64 -1.46 -6.50 3.49
C GLY A 64 -2.54 -6.96 4.49
N HIS A 65 -3.12 -8.13 4.24
CA HIS A 65 -4.22 -8.72 5.02
C HIS A 65 -3.91 -8.98 6.50
N GLY A 66 -2.65 -8.94 6.92
CA GLY A 66 -2.25 -9.12 8.33
C GLY A 66 -2.36 -7.88 9.21
N LEU A 67 -2.76 -6.73 8.68
CA LEU A 67 -2.88 -5.51 9.46
C LEU A 67 -4.11 -5.57 10.38
N THR A 68 -3.87 -5.55 11.69
CA THR A 68 -4.94 -5.62 12.72
C THR A 68 -4.98 -4.39 13.63
N ARG A 69 -4.06 -3.44 13.43
CA ARG A 69 -3.94 -2.22 14.23
C ARG A 69 -3.88 -0.99 13.32
N PRO A 70 -4.32 0.19 13.81
CA PRO A 70 -4.22 1.41 13.05
C PRO A 70 -2.77 1.74 12.65
N ILE A 71 -2.60 2.37 11.51
CA ILE A 71 -1.34 3.02 11.18
C ILE A 71 -1.10 4.12 12.19
N ALA A 72 0.09 4.16 12.80
CA ALA A 72 0.40 5.11 13.84
C ALA A 72 0.35 6.56 13.31
N GLU A 73 -0.29 7.44 14.06
CA GLU A 73 -0.53 8.83 13.69
C GLU A 73 0.78 9.63 13.56
N ASP A 74 1.78 9.26 14.36
CA ASP A 74 3.12 9.85 14.39
C ASP A 74 4.10 9.19 13.39
N SER A 75 3.62 8.23 12.61
CA SER A 75 4.46 7.51 11.65
C SER A 75 4.94 8.35 10.46
N GLY A 76 4.46 9.57 10.27
CA GLY A 76 4.71 10.39 9.08
C GLY A 76 4.16 9.79 7.78
N LEU A 77 3.92 8.49 7.78
CA LEU A 77 3.37 7.76 6.66
C LEU A 77 1.95 8.22 6.30
N TRP A 78 1.15 8.47 7.34
CA TRP A 78 -0.19 9.04 7.21
C TRP A 78 -0.16 10.43 6.57
N GLN A 79 0.73 11.30 7.01
CA GLN A 79 0.87 12.66 6.47
C GLN A 79 1.33 12.61 5.00
N ALA A 80 2.19 11.67 4.66
CA ALA A 80 2.60 11.42 3.28
C ALA A 80 1.42 10.99 2.40
N PHE A 81 0.58 10.08 2.87
CA PHE A 81 -0.60 9.65 2.14
C PHE A 81 -1.61 10.78 1.96
N ALA A 82 -1.96 11.49 3.04
CA ALA A 82 -2.92 12.60 3.00
C ALA A 82 -2.44 13.75 2.10
N GLY A 83 -1.17 14.16 2.23
CA GLY A 83 -0.60 15.23 1.43
C GLY A 83 -0.59 14.90 -0.06
N HIS A 84 -0.23 13.68 -0.40
CA HIS A 84 -0.17 13.26 -1.80
C HIS A 84 -1.53 13.23 -2.50
N PHE A 85 -2.59 12.78 -1.81
CA PHE A 85 -3.94 12.81 -2.38
C PHE A 85 -4.44 14.23 -2.59
N ASP A 86 -4.12 15.17 -1.70
CA ASP A 86 -4.48 16.57 -1.85
C ASP A 86 -3.71 17.27 -3.00
N GLU A 87 -2.43 16.92 -3.22
CA GLU A 87 -1.61 17.47 -4.30
C GLU A 87 -1.96 16.88 -5.66
N ALA A 88 -2.15 15.56 -5.76
CA ALA A 88 -2.53 14.89 -7.01
C ALA A 88 -3.87 15.38 -7.59
N VAL A 89 -4.77 15.87 -6.71
CA VAL A 89 -6.04 16.50 -7.12
C VAL A 89 -5.83 17.93 -7.62
N ARG A 90 -4.74 18.60 -7.26
CA ARG A 90 -4.47 20.01 -7.60
C ARG A 90 -3.64 20.22 -8.85
N GLU A 91 -2.80 19.26 -9.23
CA GLU A 91 -1.98 19.34 -10.44
C GLU A 91 -2.72 18.66 -11.60
N GLU A 92 -3.42 19.43 -12.41
CA GLU A 92 -4.23 18.98 -13.56
C GLU A 92 -3.43 18.20 -14.62
N ASP A 93 -2.09 18.26 -14.59
CA ASP A 93 -1.22 17.72 -15.65
C ASP A 93 -0.47 16.42 -15.28
N VAL A 94 -0.54 15.93 -14.03
CA VAL A 94 0.18 14.71 -13.61
C VAL A 94 -0.81 13.63 -13.18
N CYS A 95 -1.04 12.69 -14.08
CA CYS A 95 -1.84 11.51 -13.76
C CYS A 95 -0.98 10.50 -12.98
N VAL A 96 -1.12 10.43 -11.66
CA VAL A 96 -0.48 9.44 -10.81
C VAL A 96 -1.42 8.26 -10.59
N HIS A 97 -0.96 7.07 -10.95
CA HIS A 97 -1.72 5.84 -10.73
C HIS A 97 -1.33 5.19 -9.40
N HIS A 98 -2.28 5.07 -8.49
CA HIS A 98 -2.10 4.41 -7.20
C HIS A 98 -2.45 2.93 -7.31
N VAL A 99 -1.50 2.07 -6.98
CA VAL A 99 -1.65 0.61 -7.03
C VAL A 99 -1.39 0.02 -5.64
N ALA A 100 -2.32 -0.77 -5.11
CA ALA A 100 -2.12 -1.51 -3.87
C ALA A 100 -1.78 -2.97 -4.14
N VAL A 101 -0.85 -3.51 -3.36
CA VAL A 101 -0.53 -4.94 -3.33
C VAL A 101 -1.31 -5.60 -2.21
N ASP A 102 -2.08 -6.61 -2.55
CA ASP A 102 -2.93 -7.42 -1.69
C ASP A 102 -4.16 -6.68 -1.15
N VAL A 103 -4.00 -5.75 -0.24
CA VAL A 103 -5.04 -4.90 0.34
C VAL A 103 -4.45 -3.51 0.55
N PRO A 104 -5.15 -2.42 0.24
CA PRO A 104 -4.66 -1.07 0.54
C PRO A 104 -4.30 -0.92 2.01
N SER A 105 -3.15 -0.32 2.29
CA SER A 105 -2.67 -0.12 3.66
C SER A 105 -3.65 0.71 4.48
N GLY A 106 -4.03 0.19 5.65
CA GLY A 106 -5.03 0.79 6.53
C GLY A 106 -6.44 0.20 6.40
N LEU A 107 -6.71 -0.60 5.37
CA LEU A 107 -7.98 -1.31 5.19
C LEU A 107 -7.96 -2.69 5.86
N CYS A 108 -9.03 -3.06 6.55
CA CYS A 108 -9.21 -4.41 7.11
C CYS A 108 -9.63 -5.38 6.01
N ALA A 109 -8.84 -6.42 5.79
CA ALA A 109 -9.08 -7.43 4.76
C ALA A 109 -10.37 -8.25 4.95
N ASP A 110 -10.85 -8.36 6.18
CA ASP A 110 -12.05 -9.15 6.50
C ASP A 110 -13.32 -8.32 6.43
N SER A 111 -13.30 -7.10 6.97
CA SER A 111 -14.50 -6.27 7.13
C SER A 111 -14.66 -5.16 6.08
N GLY A 112 -13.60 -4.80 5.38
CA GLY A 112 -13.60 -3.65 4.47
C GLY A 112 -13.62 -2.29 5.16
N ARG A 113 -13.40 -2.25 6.48
CA ARG A 113 -13.35 -1.01 7.25
C ARG A 113 -11.95 -0.47 7.33
N ILE A 114 -11.82 0.85 7.27
CA ILE A 114 -10.57 1.52 7.59
C ILE A 114 -10.27 1.36 9.07
N ILE A 115 -9.07 0.87 9.38
CA ILE A 115 -8.64 0.60 10.76
C ILE A 115 -8.22 1.92 11.40
N SER A 116 -9.13 2.52 12.18
CA SER A 116 -8.95 3.80 12.85
C SER A 116 -8.64 3.63 14.35
N PRO A 117 -7.87 4.54 14.97
CA PRO A 117 -7.65 4.53 16.40
C PRO A 117 -8.96 4.72 17.19
N ALA A 118 -9.07 4.06 18.34
CA ALA A 118 -10.22 4.19 19.22
C ALA A 118 -10.45 5.67 19.62
N GLY A 119 -11.68 6.14 19.53
CA GLY A 119 -12.05 7.51 19.86
C GLY A 119 -11.67 8.58 18.81
N ARG A 120 -11.13 8.17 17.65
CA ARG A 120 -10.73 9.07 16.57
C ARG A 120 -11.36 8.67 15.23
N ALA A 121 -12.68 8.65 15.19
CA ALA A 121 -13.42 8.24 13.99
C ALA A 121 -13.12 9.10 12.73
N ASN A 122 -12.67 10.36 12.94
CA ASN A 122 -12.29 11.26 11.84
C ASN A 122 -10.85 11.06 11.36
N PHE A 123 -10.03 10.29 12.08
CA PHE A 123 -8.69 9.94 11.66
C PHE A 123 -8.71 8.57 10.97
N ARG A 124 -8.60 8.59 9.66
CA ARG A 124 -8.79 7.39 8.81
C ARG A 124 -7.55 7.15 7.94
N PRO A 125 -6.46 6.65 8.54
CA PRO A 125 -5.21 6.45 7.84
C PRO A 125 -5.30 5.24 6.91
N HIS A 126 -5.41 5.48 5.62
CA HIS A 126 -5.44 4.43 4.60
C HIS A 126 -4.83 4.92 3.29
N PHE A 127 -4.38 3.97 2.47
CA PHE A 127 -4.01 4.21 1.09
C PHE A 127 -5.23 4.03 0.20
N GLN A 128 -5.46 4.94 -0.73
CA GLN A 128 -6.53 4.82 -1.72
C GLN A 128 -5.94 4.41 -3.06
N ALA A 129 -6.36 3.25 -3.56
CA ALA A 129 -5.86 2.69 -4.80
C ALA A 129 -6.83 2.91 -5.97
N ALA A 130 -6.30 3.13 -7.17
CA ALA A 130 -7.05 3.02 -8.40
C ALA A 130 -7.12 1.55 -8.88
N LEU A 131 -6.11 0.76 -8.49
CA LEU A 131 -6.00 -0.67 -8.79
C LEU A 131 -5.47 -1.40 -7.56
N THR A 132 -6.11 -2.49 -7.17
CA THR A 132 -5.59 -3.42 -6.17
C THR A 132 -5.27 -4.76 -6.81
N VAL A 133 -4.04 -5.23 -6.64
CA VAL A 133 -3.59 -6.55 -7.10
C VAL A 133 -3.64 -7.50 -5.91
N ALA A 134 -4.76 -8.21 -5.76
CA ALA A 134 -4.95 -9.20 -4.70
C ALA A 134 -4.07 -10.42 -4.95
N THR A 135 -3.30 -10.84 -3.94
CA THR A 135 -2.36 -11.95 -4.05
C THR A 135 -2.97 -13.25 -3.56
N GLY A 136 -2.93 -14.30 -4.38
CA GLY A 136 -3.39 -15.66 -4.08
C GLY A 136 -4.90 -15.82 -3.95
N SER A 137 -5.60 -14.90 -3.31
CA SER A 137 -7.08 -14.92 -3.19
C SER A 137 -7.66 -13.52 -3.02
N LEU A 138 -8.91 -13.34 -3.44
CA LEU A 138 -9.69 -12.16 -3.10
C LEU A 138 -10.06 -12.19 -1.61
N LYS A 139 -10.06 -11.02 -0.97
CA LYS A 139 -10.44 -10.85 0.43
C LYS A 139 -11.84 -10.26 0.51
N LEU A 140 -12.59 -10.58 1.57
CA LEU A 140 -13.93 -10.03 1.78
C LEU A 140 -13.91 -8.51 1.86
N GLY A 141 -12.87 -7.96 2.51
CA GLY A 141 -12.70 -6.52 2.66
C GLY A 141 -12.57 -5.73 1.36
N HIS A 142 -12.24 -6.37 0.23
CA HIS A 142 -12.26 -5.68 -1.07
C HIS A 142 -13.68 -5.27 -1.51
N PHE A 143 -14.71 -5.94 -1.00
CA PHE A 143 -16.09 -5.83 -1.47
C PHE A 143 -17.07 -5.34 -0.42
N LEU A 144 -16.64 -5.25 0.84
CA LEU A 144 -17.46 -4.84 1.97
C LEU A 144 -17.13 -3.42 2.40
N ASP A 145 -18.13 -2.75 2.98
CA ASP A 145 -18.04 -1.43 3.62
C ASP A 145 -17.29 -0.40 2.73
N GLU A 146 -16.12 0.07 3.16
CA GLU A 146 -15.31 1.08 2.47
C GLU A 146 -14.36 0.46 1.42
N GLY A 147 -14.27 -0.86 1.41
CA GLY A 147 -13.39 -1.60 0.51
C GLY A 147 -13.50 -1.21 -0.96
N PRO A 148 -14.70 -1.15 -1.55
CA PRO A 148 -14.84 -0.77 -2.96
C PRO A 148 -14.25 0.60 -3.31
N GLU A 149 -14.38 1.59 -2.40
CA GLU A 149 -13.80 2.92 -2.60
C GLU A 149 -12.28 2.90 -2.44
N CYS A 150 -11.77 2.20 -1.41
CA CYS A 150 -10.34 2.16 -1.13
C CYS A 150 -9.55 1.33 -2.16
N CYS A 151 -10.14 0.26 -2.68
CA CYS A 151 -9.43 -0.70 -3.55
C CYS A 151 -9.45 -0.33 -5.02
N GLY A 152 -10.42 0.48 -5.47
CA GLY A 152 -10.63 0.71 -6.89
C GLY A 152 -10.91 -0.60 -7.64
N LYS A 153 -10.31 -0.77 -8.81
CA LYS A 153 -10.41 -2.03 -9.55
C LYS A 153 -9.58 -3.11 -8.88
N VAL A 154 -10.20 -4.25 -8.54
CA VAL A 154 -9.49 -5.39 -7.95
C VAL A 154 -9.21 -6.44 -9.02
N VAL A 155 -7.95 -6.89 -9.11
CA VAL A 155 -7.51 -8.00 -9.95
C VAL A 155 -6.82 -9.05 -9.11
N LEU A 156 -6.99 -10.33 -9.44
CA LEU A 156 -6.33 -11.43 -8.75
C LEU A 156 -5.02 -11.79 -9.44
N ALA A 157 -3.91 -11.79 -8.67
CA ALA A 157 -2.64 -12.36 -9.08
C ALA A 157 -2.49 -13.75 -8.46
N GLU A 158 -2.42 -14.79 -9.29
CA GLU A 158 -2.11 -16.14 -8.84
C GLU A 158 -0.61 -16.25 -8.50
N ILE A 159 -0.30 -16.47 -7.23
CA ILE A 159 1.07 -16.66 -6.74
C ILE A 159 1.33 -18.13 -6.43
N GLY A 160 1.77 -18.86 -7.43
CA GLY A 160 2.17 -20.27 -7.31
C GLY A 160 1.04 -21.29 -7.52
N PRO A 161 1.40 -22.58 -7.55
CA PRO A 161 0.44 -23.62 -7.79
C PRO A 161 -0.43 -23.81 -6.54
N LEU A 162 -1.68 -23.36 -6.58
CA LEU A 162 -2.74 -23.85 -5.69
C LEU A 162 -3.05 -25.33 -6.00
N GLY A 163 -2.03 -26.10 -6.31
CA GLY A 163 -2.08 -27.50 -6.68
C GLY A 163 -2.50 -28.44 -5.55
N GLY A 164 -3.59 -28.12 -4.87
CA GLY A 164 -4.16 -28.95 -3.80
C GLY A 164 -5.61 -28.61 -3.46
N LEU A 165 -6.12 -27.47 -3.87
CA LEU A 165 -7.47 -27.04 -3.52
C LEU A 165 -8.47 -27.09 -4.67
N GLY A 166 -8.36 -27.98 -5.64
CA GLY A 166 -9.43 -28.32 -6.60
C GLY A 166 -10.28 -27.16 -7.15
N ILE A 167 -9.81 -25.93 -7.07
CA ILE A 167 -10.48 -24.76 -7.64
C ILE A 167 -10.14 -24.76 -9.13
N GLY A 168 -11.09 -25.26 -9.91
CA GLY A 168 -10.98 -25.30 -11.35
C GLY A 168 -10.59 -23.94 -11.92
N LYS A 169 -9.66 -23.95 -12.87
CA LYS A 169 -9.35 -22.76 -13.70
C LYS A 169 -10.67 -22.20 -14.22
N PRO A 170 -10.97 -20.90 -14.07
CA PRO A 170 -12.07 -20.32 -14.80
C PRO A 170 -11.74 -20.51 -16.29
N GLY A 171 -12.57 -21.33 -16.95
CA GLY A 171 -12.41 -21.61 -18.37
C GLY A 171 -12.49 -20.31 -19.14
N CYS A 172 -11.37 -19.90 -19.72
CA CYS A 172 -11.37 -18.94 -20.82
C CYS A 172 -12.19 -19.60 -21.94
N ARG A 173 -13.43 -19.16 -22.18
CA ARG A 173 -14.12 -19.50 -23.41
C ARG A 173 -13.58 -18.53 -24.44
N ASP A 174 -12.77 -19.04 -25.32
CA ASP A 174 -12.43 -18.35 -26.57
C ASP A 174 -13.71 -18.06 -27.35
N PRO A 175 -13.77 -16.93 -28.06
CA PRO A 175 -14.93 -16.50 -28.83
C PRO A 175 -15.30 -17.40 -29.99
#